data_846be4a3756c2cfe5eaa3d61e3632b58
#
_entry.id   846be4a3756c2cfe5eaa3d61e3632b58
#
_cell.length_a   1.000
_cell.length_b   1.000
_cell.length_c   1.000
_cell.angle_alpha   90.00
_cell.angle_beta   90.00
_cell.angle_gamma   90.00
#
_symmetry.space_group_name_H-M   'P 1'
#
loop_
_entity.id
_entity.type
_entity.pdbx_description
1 polymer ?
#
loop_
_entity_poly.entity_id
_entity_poly.type
_entity_poly.pdbx_seq_one_letter_code
_entity_poly.pdbx_strand_id
1 'polypeptide(L)'
;MDFPTRDAYRGAIEELARGSGLSELDIAEEALRCAQTAATEASDPAEAERFGDPGYFLIAEGRRTLERATGFRAPARLLLRRFNIRLGIAGYVGSIMVIALALVGLAIWTLEIPVLALALLLFLAALIPATDVATALVNRAITWLFGAVTLPGLEMASGAPTSLRTLVVV
;
A
#
# COMPACT_ATOMS: atom_id res chain seq x y z
N MET A 1 23.01 11.94 5.54
CA MET A 1 21.93 11.32 4.73
C MET A 1 22.56 10.22 3.89
N ASP A 2 22.14 9.00 4.07
CA ASP A 2 22.65 7.82 3.36
C ASP A 2 22.14 7.74 1.90
N PHE A 3 22.77 6.88 1.10
CA PHE A 3 22.40 6.76 -0.32
C PHE A 3 20.96 6.28 -0.54
N PRO A 4 20.42 5.27 0.19
CA PRO A 4 19.04 4.82 0.03
C PRO A 4 18.00 5.90 0.32
N THR A 5 18.22 6.74 1.32
CA THR A 5 17.31 7.86 1.65
C THR A 5 17.28 8.91 0.54
N ARG A 6 18.46 9.26 -0.02
CA ARG A 6 18.53 10.18 -1.16
C ARG A 6 17.81 9.65 -2.38
N ASP A 7 17.95 8.36 -2.65
CA ASP A 7 17.28 7.70 -3.77
C ASP A 7 15.76 7.67 -3.57
N ALA A 8 15.29 7.40 -2.34
CA ALA A 8 13.87 7.46 -2.00
C ALA A 8 13.28 8.87 -2.19
N TYR A 9 14.01 9.92 -1.80
CA TYR A 9 13.57 11.31 -2.00
C TYR A 9 13.51 11.67 -3.48
N ARG A 10 14.56 11.31 -4.25
CA ARG A 10 14.58 11.53 -5.70
C ARG A 10 13.40 10.81 -6.39
N GLY A 11 13.19 9.55 -6.08
CA GLY A 11 12.06 8.78 -6.63
C GLY A 11 10.70 9.38 -6.29
N ALA A 12 10.54 9.92 -5.07
CA ALA A 12 9.32 10.61 -4.65
C ALA A 12 9.10 11.91 -5.42
N ILE A 13 10.15 12.71 -5.62
CA ILE A 13 10.11 13.96 -6.40
C ILE A 13 9.76 13.67 -7.86
N GLU A 14 10.44 12.70 -8.50
CA GLU A 14 10.16 12.28 -9.88
C GLU A 14 8.70 11.79 -10.05
N GLU A 15 8.19 11.02 -9.09
CA GLU A 15 6.80 10.55 -9.13
C GLU A 15 5.81 11.72 -9.06
N LEU A 16 6.04 12.67 -8.16
CA LEU A 16 5.20 13.85 -8.00
C LEU A 16 5.28 14.78 -9.21
N ALA A 17 6.46 15.01 -9.76
CA ALA A 17 6.65 15.81 -10.97
C ALA A 17 5.87 15.23 -12.16
N ARG A 18 5.98 13.91 -12.39
CA ARG A 18 5.23 13.22 -13.46
C ARG A 18 3.71 13.31 -13.31
N GLY A 19 3.21 13.36 -12.08
CA GLY A 19 1.77 13.39 -11.82
C GLY A 19 1.17 14.79 -11.70
N SER A 20 1.99 15.83 -11.47
CA SER A 20 1.53 17.22 -11.33
C SER A 20 1.79 18.08 -12.56
N GLY A 21 2.74 17.67 -13.42
CA GLY A 21 3.22 18.47 -14.54
C GLY A 21 4.14 19.62 -14.14
N LEU A 22 4.59 19.65 -12.88
CA LEU A 22 5.61 20.56 -12.36
C LEU A 22 7.02 19.99 -12.58
N SER A 23 8.05 20.84 -12.53
CA SER A 23 9.42 20.35 -12.57
C SER A 23 9.82 19.69 -11.25
N GLU A 24 10.87 18.88 -11.27
CA GLU A 24 11.42 18.27 -10.05
C GLU A 24 11.90 19.32 -9.04
N LEU A 25 12.39 20.46 -9.56
CA LEU A 25 12.82 21.57 -8.72
C LEU A 25 11.63 22.22 -8.00
N ASP A 26 10.53 22.48 -8.73
CA ASP A 26 9.31 23.04 -8.14
C ASP A 26 8.74 22.15 -7.05
N ILE A 27 8.77 20.82 -7.24
CA ILE A 27 8.35 19.85 -6.24
C ILE A 27 9.25 19.90 -4.99
N ALA A 28 10.57 19.99 -5.19
CA ALA A 28 11.51 20.06 -4.09
C ALA A 28 11.35 21.36 -3.28
N GLU A 29 11.17 22.49 -3.95
CA GLU A 29 10.90 23.80 -3.33
C GLU A 29 9.58 23.78 -2.56
N GLU A 30 8.53 23.19 -3.12
CA GLU A 30 7.23 23.05 -2.46
C GLU A 30 7.31 22.15 -1.21
N ALA A 31 8.10 21.06 -1.26
CA ALA A 31 8.32 20.21 -0.11
C ALA A 31 9.05 20.95 1.02
N LEU A 32 10.06 21.75 0.69
CA LEU A 32 10.76 22.63 1.64
C LEU A 32 9.81 23.67 2.24
N ARG A 33 8.96 24.29 1.42
CA ARG A 33 7.98 25.28 1.87
C ARG A 33 6.98 24.65 2.85
N CYS A 34 6.46 23.47 2.54
CA CYS A 34 5.56 22.74 3.43
C CYS A 34 6.24 22.42 4.78
N ALA A 35 7.50 21.99 4.75
CA ALA A 35 8.26 21.68 5.95
C ALA A 35 8.50 22.94 6.82
N GLN A 36 8.91 24.05 6.22
CA GLN A 36 9.12 25.31 6.93
C GLN A 36 7.82 25.85 7.56
N THR A 37 6.71 25.79 6.84
CA THR A 37 5.40 26.22 7.35
C THR A 37 4.98 25.34 8.54
N ALA A 38 5.07 24.02 8.39
CA ALA A 38 4.69 23.10 9.45
C ALA A 38 5.58 23.21 10.71
N ALA A 39 6.87 23.46 10.52
CA ALA A 39 7.78 23.70 11.63
C ALA A 39 7.46 24.98 12.41
N THR A 40 7.01 26.04 11.71
CA THR A 40 6.61 27.31 12.36
C THR A 40 5.26 27.21 13.07
N GLU A 41 4.37 26.36 12.61
CA GLU A 41 3.04 26.15 13.19
C GLU A 41 3.04 25.11 14.33
N ALA A 42 4.11 24.34 14.48
CA ALA A 42 4.21 23.31 15.51
C ALA A 42 4.25 23.91 16.92
N SER A 43 3.47 23.32 17.82
CA SER A 43 3.37 23.75 19.22
C SER A 43 4.45 23.17 20.12
N ASP A 44 5.08 22.07 19.71
CA ASP A 44 6.12 21.34 20.43
C ASP A 44 7.43 21.34 19.62
N PRO A 45 8.58 21.58 20.26
CA PRO A 45 9.89 21.49 19.59
C PRO A 45 10.16 20.15 18.90
N ALA A 46 9.70 19.03 19.46
CA ALA A 46 9.83 17.70 18.84
C ALA A 46 8.98 17.56 17.58
N GLU A 47 7.78 18.12 17.58
CA GLU A 47 6.93 18.21 16.39
C GLU A 47 7.54 19.13 15.33
N ALA A 48 8.11 20.27 15.74
CA ALA A 48 8.77 21.20 14.84
C ALA A 48 9.97 20.55 14.13
N GLU A 49 10.78 19.76 14.82
CA GLU A 49 11.89 19.00 14.24
C GLU A 49 11.39 17.94 13.25
N ARG A 50 10.35 17.19 13.62
CA ARG A 50 9.75 16.13 12.76
C ARG A 50 9.12 16.70 11.51
N PHE A 51 8.31 17.75 11.63
CA PHE A 51 7.60 18.35 10.50
C PHE A 51 8.49 19.28 9.67
N GLY A 52 9.59 19.77 10.25
CA GLY A 52 10.60 20.55 9.54
C GLY A 52 11.47 19.73 8.57
N ASP A 53 11.38 18.40 8.61
CA ASP A 53 12.08 17.54 7.65
C ASP A 53 11.25 17.43 6.35
N PRO A 54 11.78 17.84 5.19
CA PRO A 54 11.14 17.66 3.89
C PRO A 54 10.77 16.20 3.58
N GLY A 55 11.52 15.24 4.14
CA GLY A 55 11.25 13.81 4.02
C GLY A 55 9.87 13.42 4.56
N TYR A 56 9.39 14.11 5.59
CA TYR A 56 8.04 13.91 6.11
C TYR A 56 6.98 14.13 5.03
N PHE A 57 7.16 15.14 4.17
CA PHE A 57 6.24 15.45 3.07
C PHE A 57 6.52 14.64 1.80
N LEU A 58 7.74 14.16 1.58
CA LEU A 58 8.08 13.37 0.39
C LEU A 58 7.69 11.91 0.51
N ILE A 59 7.97 11.26 1.65
CA ILE A 59 7.86 9.80 1.80
C ILE A 59 7.03 9.33 3.01
N ALA A 60 6.64 10.24 3.93
CA ALA A 60 5.90 9.90 5.14
C ALA A 60 4.44 10.41 5.12
N GLU A 61 3.85 10.63 6.29
CA GLU A 61 2.43 10.97 6.47
C GLU A 61 2.04 12.30 5.83
N GLY A 62 2.96 13.26 5.75
CA GLY A 62 2.77 14.58 5.12
C GLY A 62 2.60 14.54 3.60
N ARG A 63 2.90 13.41 2.94
CA ARG A 63 2.87 13.28 1.48
C ARG A 63 1.54 13.72 0.84
N ARG A 64 0.41 13.44 1.49
CA ARG A 64 -0.90 13.86 0.98
C ARG A 64 -1.10 15.37 0.96
N THR A 65 -0.45 16.07 1.85
CA THR A 65 -0.47 17.56 1.89
C THR A 65 0.32 18.10 0.71
N LEU A 66 1.51 17.57 0.45
CA LEU A 66 2.32 17.93 -0.71
C LEU A 66 1.62 17.58 -2.04
N GLU A 67 0.97 16.41 -2.13
CA GLU A 67 0.19 16.02 -3.32
C GLU A 67 -0.95 17.01 -3.62
N ARG A 68 -1.61 17.52 -2.58
CA ARG A 68 -2.67 18.54 -2.74
C ARG A 68 -2.10 19.88 -3.14
N ALA A 69 -0.98 20.31 -2.55
CA ALA A 69 -0.31 21.56 -2.85
C ALA A 69 0.21 21.60 -4.30
N THR A 70 0.72 20.48 -4.80
CA THR A 70 1.27 20.35 -6.16
C THR A 70 0.23 19.99 -7.22
N GLY A 71 -1.04 19.77 -6.83
CA GLY A 71 -2.08 19.32 -7.76
C GLY A 71 -1.84 17.93 -8.35
N PHE A 72 -1.10 17.07 -7.65
CA PHE A 72 -0.74 15.74 -8.10
C PHE A 72 -1.97 14.89 -8.44
N ARG A 73 -2.00 14.33 -9.64
CA ARG A 73 -3.01 13.38 -10.09
C ARG A 73 -2.49 11.96 -9.93
N ALA A 74 -2.99 11.28 -8.92
CA ALA A 74 -2.58 9.92 -8.63
C ALA A 74 -2.96 8.98 -9.79
N PRO A 75 -2.01 8.22 -10.37
CA PRO A 75 -2.33 7.22 -11.39
C PRO A 75 -3.25 6.14 -10.81
N ALA A 76 -4.07 5.52 -11.67
CA ALA A 76 -5.05 4.50 -11.26
C ALA A 76 -4.44 3.38 -10.40
N ARG A 77 -3.19 2.98 -10.70
CA ARG A 77 -2.44 1.97 -9.93
C ARG A 77 -2.19 2.40 -8.49
N LEU A 78 -1.87 3.68 -8.27
CA LEU A 78 -1.67 4.24 -6.93
C LEU A 78 -3.00 4.33 -6.15
N LEU A 79 -4.07 4.72 -6.83
CA LEU A 79 -5.42 4.75 -6.25
C LEU A 79 -5.86 3.35 -5.82
N LEU A 80 -5.65 2.33 -6.67
CA LEU A 80 -5.96 0.94 -6.38
C LEU A 80 -5.17 0.42 -5.16
N ARG A 81 -3.87 0.76 -5.10
CA ARG A 81 -3.01 0.42 -3.95
C ARG A 81 -3.51 1.07 -2.67
N ARG A 82 -3.86 2.35 -2.71
CA ARG A 82 -4.40 3.09 -1.55
C ARG A 82 -5.75 2.53 -1.11
N PHE A 83 -6.60 2.15 -2.05
CA PHE A 83 -7.88 1.50 -1.77
C PHE A 83 -7.69 0.14 -1.10
N ASN A 84 -6.78 -0.69 -1.62
CA ASN A 84 -6.46 -1.99 -1.04
C ASN A 84 -5.90 -1.87 0.39
N ILE A 85 -4.98 -0.92 0.64
CA ILE A 85 -4.45 -0.66 1.97
C ILE A 85 -5.57 -0.19 2.93
N ARG A 86 -6.53 0.61 2.46
CA ARG A 86 -7.66 1.08 3.25
C ARG A 86 -8.63 -0.03 3.65
N LEU A 87 -8.88 -0.97 2.75
CA LEU A 87 -9.71 -2.14 3.01
C LEU A 87 -9.01 -3.15 3.94
N GLY A 88 -7.68 -3.19 3.94
CA GLY A 88 -6.88 -4.05 4.79
C GLY A 88 -7.28 -5.53 4.67
N ILE A 89 -7.32 -6.21 5.80
CA ILE A 89 -7.69 -7.64 5.88
C ILE A 89 -9.13 -7.88 5.40
N ALA A 90 -10.05 -6.97 5.69
CA ALA A 90 -11.44 -7.11 5.26
C ALA A 90 -11.60 -7.12 3.74
N GLY A 91 -10.83 -6.29 3.03
CA GLY A 91 -10.81 -6.30 1.56
C GLY A 91 -10.23 -7.58 0.98
N TYR A 92 -9.16 -8.09 1.60
CA TYR A 92 -8.54 -9.35 1.20
C TYR A 92 -9.50 -10.53 1.37
N VAL A 93 -10.06 -10.72 2.57
CA VAL A 93 -11.02 -11.79 2.86
C VAL A 93 -12.29 -11.63 2.04
N GLY A 94 -12.81 -10.39 1.92
CA GLY A 94 -14.01 -10.11 1.13
C GLY A 94 -13.83 -10.46 -0.35
N SER A 95 -12.66 -10.16 -0.94
CA SER A 95 -12.40 -10.52 -2.34
C SER A 95 -12.31 -12.03 -2.55
N ILE A 96 -11.71 -12.78 -1.62
CA ILE A 96 -11.69 -14.25 -1.66
C ILE A 96 -13.12 -14.79 -1.61
N MET A 97 -13.94 -14.31 -0.67
CA MET A 97 -15.33 -14.75 -0.53
C MET A 97 -16.16 -14.48 -1.79
N VAL A 98 -16.05 -13.29 -2.36
CA VAL A 98 -16.77 -12.93 -3.60
C VAL A 98 -16.36 -13.83 -4.75
N ILE A 99 -15.06 -14.08 -4.95
CA ILE A 99 -14.57 -14.94 -6.02
C ILE A 99 -14.98 -16.38 -5.78
N ALA A 100 -14.85 -16.90 -4.56
CA ALA A 100 -15.26 -18.28 -4.24
C ALA A 100 -16.76 -18.49 -4.49
N LEU A 101 -17.61 -17.57 -4.02
CA LEU A 101 -19.05 -17.64 -4.25
C LEU A 101 -19.41 -17.53 -5.74
N ALA A 102 -18.70 -16.68 -6.49
CA ALA A 102 -18.89 -16.57 -7.94
C ALA A 102 -18.53 -17.87 -8.66
N LEU A 103 -17.43 -18.52 -8.28
CA LEU A 103 -17.00 -19.80 -8.86
C LEU A 103 -18.02 -20.92 -8.58
N VAL A 104 -18.46 -21.03 -7.32
CA VAL A 104 -19.47 -22.05 -6.95
C VAL A 104 -20.81 -21.75 -7.60
N GLY A 105 -21.24 -20.48 -7.61
CA GLY A 105 -22.48 -20.07 -8.27
C GLY A 105 -22.48 -20.37 -9.77
N LEU A 106 -21.36 -20.09 -10.45
CA LEU A 106 -21.17 -20.40 -11.87
C LEU A 106 -21.23 -21.92 -12.11
N ALA A 107 -20.56 -22.72 -11.26
CA ALA A 107 -20.59 -24.18 -11.39
C ALA A 107 -22.00 -24.73 -11.21
N ILE A 108 -22.74 -24.29 -10.22
CA ILE A 108 -24.14 -24.73 -10.01
C ILE A 108 -25.04 -24.31 -11.18
N TRP A 109 -24.85 -23.09 -11.68
CA TRP A 109 -25.62 -22.59 -12.83
C TRP A 109 -25.37 -23.41 -14.10
N THR A 110 -24.10 -23.77 -14.37
CA THR A 110 -23.77 -24.58 -15.56
C THR A 110 -24.17 -26.03 -15.47
N LEU A 111 -24.32 -26.59 -14.26
CA LEU A 111 -24.71 -27.97 -14.03
C LEU A 111 -26.24 -28.18 -14.07
N GLU A 112 -27.02 -27.08 -14.12
CA GLU A 112 -28.52 -27.15 -14.21
C GLU A 112 -29.15 -28.11 -13.20
N ILE A 113 -28.70 -28.08 -11.94
CA ILE A 113 -29.12 -29.05 -10.91
C ILE A 113 -30.57 -28.77 -10.49
N PRO A 114 -31.52 -29.69 -10.78
CA PRO A 114 -32.93 -29.42 -10.52
C PRO A 114 -33.34 -29.65 -9.07
N VAL A 115 -32.50 -30.32 -8.27
CA VAL A 115 -32.83 -30.70 -6.88
C VAL A 115 -32.09 -29.78 -5.91
N LEU A 116 -32.84 -28.96 -5.16
CA LEU A 116 -32.29 -27.99 -4.21
C LEU A 116 -31.37 -28.63 -3.17
N ALA A 117 -31.73 -29.78 -2.61
CA ALA A 117 -30.91 -30.47 -1.61
C ALA A 117 -29.54 -30.89 -2.17
N LEU A 118 -29.48 -31.36 -3.43
CA LEU A 118 -28.23 -31.69 -4.10
C LEU A 118 -27.43 -30.46 -4.41
N ALA A 119 -28.06 -29.36 -4.84
CA ALA A 119 -27.41 -28.09 -5.08
C ALA A 119 -26.77 -27.54 -3.80
N LEU A 120 -27.44 -27.62 -2.65
CA LEU A 120 -26.87 -27.20 -1.36
C LEU A 120 -25.70 -28.08 -0.91
N LEU A 121 -25.80 -29.39 -1.11
CA LEU A 121 -24.71 -30.32 -0.79
C LEU A 121 -23.46 -30.00 -1.63
N LEU A 122 -23.66 -29.84 -2.95
CA LEU A 122 -22.58 -29.49 -3.88
C LEU A 122 -22.00 -28.10 -3.59
N PHE A 123 -22.84 -27.13 -3.22
CA PHE A 123 -22.38 -25.81 -2.78
C PHE A 123 -21.44 -25.93 -1.60
N LEU A 124 -21.81 -26.65 -0.55
CA LEU A 124 -20.96 -26.82 0.64
C LEU A 124 -19.68 -27.58 0.33
N ALA A 125 -19.76 -28.64 -0.49
CA ALA A 125 -18.59 -29.42 -0.87
C ALA A 125 -17.61 -28.63 -1.77
N ALA A 126 -18.14 -27.82 -2.69
CA ALA A 126 -17.35 -27.02 -3.60
C ALA A 126 -16.75 -25.77 -2.95
N LEU A 127 -17.26 -25.33 -1.79
CA LEU A 127 -16.80 -24.12 -1.13
C LEU A 127 -15.33 -24.21 -0.72
N ILE A 128 -14.87 -25.37 -0.25
CA ILE A 128 -13.47 -25.59 0.13
C ILE A 128 -12.52 -25.41 -1.06
N PRO A 129 -12.63 -26.19 -2.16
CA PRO A 129 -11.74 -25.99 -3.31
C PRO A 129 -11.92 -24.62 -3.98
N ALA A 130 -13.13 -24.05 -3.94
CA ALA A 130 -13.34 -22.70 -4.49
C ALA A 130 -12.61 -21.62 -3.69
N THR A 131 -12.53 -21.73 -2.36
CA THR A 131 -11.74 -20.81 -1.54
C THR A 131 -10.25 -20.94 -1.80
N ASP A 132 -9.72 -22.13 -2.03
CA ASP A 132 -8.31 -22.34 -2.37
C ASP A 132 -7.97 -21.69 -3.71
N VAL A 133 -8.79 -21.90 -4.74
CA VAL A 133 -8.63 -21.26 -6.05
C VAL A 133 -8.76 -19.74 -5.93
N ALA A 134 -9.75 -19.24 -5.22
CA ALA A 134 -9.94 -17.81 -5.00
C ALA A 134 -8.75 -17.18 -4.29
N THR A 135 -8.21 -17.84 -3.25
CA THR A 135 -7.01 -17.39 -2.54
C THR A 135 -5.80 -17.32 -3.46
N ALA A 136 -5.57 -18.33 -4.27
CA ALA A 136 -4.48 -18.36 -5.24
C ALA A 136 -4.61 -17.22 -6.27
N LEU A 137 -5.81 -16.96 -6.78
CA LEU A 137 -6.09 -15.88 -7.72
C LEU A 137 -5.86 -14.51 -7.09
N VAL A 138 -6.35 -14.28 -5.87
CA VAL A 138 -6.17 -13.02 -5.15
C VAL A 138 -4.69 -12.78 -4.86
N ASN A 139 -3.96 -13.78 -4.36
CA ASN A 139 -2.53 -13.66 -4.10
C ASN A 139 -1.73 -13.36 -5.37
N ARG A 140 -2.06 -14.04 -6.47
CA ARG A 140 -1.42 -13.77 -7.76
C ARG A 140 -1.72 -12.36 -8.26
N ALA A 141 -2.96 -11.91 -8.14
CA ALA A 141 -3.35 -10.56 -8.54
C ALA A 141 -2.63 -9.49 -7.71
N ILE A 142 -2.55 -9.66 -6.39
CA ILE A 142 -1.84 -8.76 -5.48
C ILE A 142 -0.35 -8.71 -5.84
N THR A 143 0.28 -9.86 -6.03
CA THR A 143 1.71 -9.93 -6.38
C THR A 143 1.99 -9.28 -7.73
N TRP A 144 1.12 -9.48 -8.71
CA TRP A 144 1.28 -8.87 -10.03
C TRP A 144 1.02 -7.36 -10.04
N LEU A 145 0.02 -6.89 -9.28
CA LEU A 145 -0.36 -5.47 -9.25
C LEU A 145 0.58 -4.62 -8.39
N PHE A 146 1.03 -5.14 -7.26
CA PHE A 146 1.75 -4.34 -6.25
C PHE A 146 3.22 -4.69 -6.14
N GLY A 147 3.64 -5.90 -6.55
CA GLY A 147 5.02 -6.37 -6.44
C GLY A 147 5.50 -6.47 -4.98
N ALA A 148 6.80 -6.68 -4.82
CA ALA A 148 7.45 -6.62 -3.52
C ALA A 148 7.79 -5.15 -3.17
N VAL A 149 7.43 -4.72 -1.97
CA VAL A 149 7.85 -3.42 -1.43
C VAL A 149 9.06 -3.65 -0.56
N THR A 150 10.20 -3.07 -0.94
CA THR A 150 11.38 -3.03 -0.09
C THR A 150 11.09 -2.12 1.10
N LEU A 151 11.16 -2.67 2.31
CA LEU A 151 11.10 -1.87 3.52
C LEU A 151 12.42 -1.12 3.69
N PRO A 152 12.40 0.17 4.07
CA PRO A 152 13.61 0.88 4.41
C PRO A 152 14.26 0.18 5.61
N GLY A 153 15.50 -0.27 5.43
CA GLY A 153 16.30 -0.86 6.49
C GLY A 153 17.12 0.22 7.18
N LEU A 154 17.19 0.18 8.51
CA LEU A 154 18.13 0.96 9.27
C LEU A 154 19.48 0.23 9.27
N GLU A 155 20.51 0.83 8.69
CA GLU A 155 21.87 0.34 8.81
C GLU A 155 22.41 0.70 10.21
N MET A 156 22.57 -0.31 11.05
CA MET A 156 23.14 -0.14 12.39
C MET A 156 24.65 -0.37 12.32
N ALA A 157 25.44 0.68 12.17
CA ALA A 157 26.90 0.61 12.09
C ALA A 157 27.56 -0.08 13.31
N SER A 158 26.90 -0.05 14.47
CA SER A 158 27.36 -0.69 15.72
C SER A 158 26.67 -2.04 16.05
N GLY A 159 25.91 -2.61 15.10
CA GLY A 159 25.11 -3.80 15.31
C GLY A 159 23.79 -3.55 16.06
N ALA A 160 22.92 -4.56 16.11
CA ALA A 160 21.62 -4.43 16.75
C ALA A 160 21.74 -4.28 18.27
N PRO A 161 21.17 -3.24 18.89
CA PRO A 161 21.15 -3.10 20.34
C PRO A 161 20.44 -4.27 20.99
N THR A 162 20.82 -4.63 22.20
CA THR A 162 20.31 -5.82 22.92
C THR A 162 18.79 -5.82 23.06
N SER A 163 18.17 -4.66 23.13
CA SER A 163 16.71 -4.47 23.21
C SER A 163 15.96 -4.79 21.90
N LEU A 164 16.66 -4.82 20.77
CA LEU A 164 16.08 -5.08 19.43
C LEU A 164 16.56 -6.41 18.82
N ARG A 165 17.25 -7.24 19.62
CA ARG A 165 17.69 -8.54 19.13
C ARG A 165 16.49 -9.46 18.99
N THR A 166 16.24 -9.89 17.75
CA THR A 166 15.16 -10.82 17.41
C THR A 166 15.78 -12.09 16.86
N LEU A 167 15.37 -13.25 17.39
CA LEU A 167 15.76 -14.55 16.85
C LEU A 167 14.79 -14.90 15.73
N VAL A 168 15.29 -15.02 14.50
CA VAL A 168 14.52 -15.56 13.38
C VAL A 168 14.84 -17.05 13.28
N VAL A 169 13.86 -17.89 13.56
CA VAL A 169 13.94 -19.34 13.33
C VAL A 169 13.37 -19.61 11.94
N VAL A 170 14.19 -20.15 11.06
CA VAL A 170 13.81 -20.55 9.69
C VAL A 170 13.56 -22.07 9.68
#